data_a2f070a798b11e87ecfcb6f1cfb24fe3
#
_entry.id   a2f070a798b11e87ecfcb6f1cfb24fe3
#
_cell.length_a   1.000
_cell.length_b   1.000
_cell.length_c   1.000
_cell.angle_alpha   90.00
_cell.angle_beta   90.00
_cell.angle_gamma   90.00
#
_symmetry.space_group_name_H-M   'P 1'
#
loop_
_entity.id
_entity.type
_entity.pdbx_description
1 polymer ?
#
loop_
_entity_poly.entity_id
_entity_poly.type
_entity_poly.pdbx_seq_one_letter_code
_entity_poly.pdbx_strand_id
1 'polypeptide(L)'
;QIQILAPMYKVQIGIDKINNHLQSCLNPNNGDKIELRYYNKLFRVGDKVIQLINRPEKNIMNGDIGYIKEIFTSEDKTKLIVDFDNNEVEYDENNLDDLQLAYCISIHKSQGSEFDIVVLILSKSYSIMLRKKLLYTAVTRAKKALVILGDYEAYKLALSNTRETKRKTTLGEFLQKTPEKAYIKIDNFKFKYQKVKDITPYHFLK
;
A
#
# COMPACT_ATOMS: atom_id res chain seq x y z
N GLN A 1 10.21 10.73 9.20
CA GLN A 1 9.72 10.41 7.85
C GLN A 1 8.34 11.03 7.61
N ILE A 2 8.14 11.70 6.46
CA ILE A 2 6.84 12.27 6.05
C ILE A 2 6.23 11.38 4.97
N GLN A 3 4.92 11.08 5.06
CA GLN A 3 4.19 10.35 4.05
C GLN A 3 2.86 11.01 3.73
N ILE A 4 2.60 11.21 2.44
CA ILE A 4 1.30 11.72 1.96
C ILE A 4 0.42 10.52 1.62
N LEU A 5 -0.83 10.56 2.09
CA LEU A 5 -1.84 9.53 1.87
C LEU A 5 -3.05 10.12 1.15
N ALA A 6 -3.55 9.40 0.15
CA ALA A 6 -4.79 9.74 -0.53
C ALA A 6 -5.63 8.49 -0.82
N PRO A 7 -6.96 8.60 -0.96
CA PRO A 7 -7.85 7.45 -1.16
C PRO A 7 -7.78 6.82 -2.55
N MET A 8 -7.53 7.59 -3.62
CA MET A 8 -7.77 7.15 -5.01
C MET A 8 -6.66 7.57 -5.97
N TYR A 9 -6.46 6.74 -7.01
CA TYR A 9 -5.45 6.98 -8.06
C TYR A 9 -5.94 7.89 -9.18
N LYS A 10 -7.04 7.52 -9.84
CA LYS A 10 -7.50 8.11 -11.11
C LYS A 10 -8.67 9.08 -10.90
N VAL A 11 -8.40 10.21 -10.27
CA VAL A 11 -9.35 11.32 -10.10
C VAL A 11 -8.63 12.64 -10.30
N GLN A 12 -9.37 13.77 -10.26
CA GLN A 12 -8.79 15.11 -10.49
C GLN A 12 -7.61 15.40 -9.55
N ILE A 13 -7.70 15.02 -8.27
CA ILE A 13 -6.63 15.08 -7.26
C ILE A 13 -6.22 13.64 -6.90
N GLY A 14 -5.82 12.83 -7.91
CA GLY A 14 -5.46 11.43 -7.72
C GLY A 14 -3.98 11.24 -7.37
N ILE A 15 -3.66 10.08 -6.79
CA ILE A 15 -2.31 9.72 -6.34
C ILE A 15 -1.29 9.89 -7.46
N ASP A 16 -1.62 9.49 -8.70
CA ASP A 16 -0.69 9.59 -9.83
C ASP A 16 -0.34 11.06 -10.13
N LYS A 17 -1.32 11.96 -10.15
CA LYS A 17 -1.09 13.39 -10.38
C LYS A 17 -0.33 14.06 -9.24
N ILE A 18 -0.64 13.66 -7.99
CA ILE A 18 0.06 14.14 -6.80
C ILE A 18 1.52 13.71 -6.86
N ASN A 19 1.80 12.44 -7.20
CA ASN A 19 3.15 11.92 -7.34
C ASN A 19 3.95 12.67 -8.40
N ASN A 20 3.38 12.90 -9.58
CA ASN A 20 4.05 13.62 -10.66
C ASN A 20 4.34 15.08 -10.27
N HIS A 21 3.40 15.73 -9.58
CA HIS A 21 3.59 17.11 -9.10
C HIS A 21 4.67 17.17 -8.01
N LEU A 22 4.61 16.27 -7.05
CA LEU A 22 5.59 16.21 -5.97
C LEU A 22 6.99 15.84 -6.48
N GLN A 23 7.10 14.95 -7.46
CA GLN A 23 8.35 14.63 -8.13
C GLN A 23 8.96 15.91 -8.76
N SER A 24 8.17 16.69 -9.48
CA SER A 24 8.66 17.93 -10.10
C SER A 24 9.08 18.99 -9.09
N CYS A 25 8.46 19.03 -7.89
CA CYS A 25 8.79 19.98 -6.84
C CYS A 25 9.96 19.51 -5.95
N LEU A 26 9.98 18.24 -5.57
CA LEU A 26 10.93 17.70 -4.57
C LEU A 26 12.16 17.06 -5.20
N ASN A 27 12.04 16.58 -6.42
CA ASN A 27 13.12 15.98 -7.18
C ASN A 27 13.13 16.50 -8.63
N PRO A 28 13.27 17.84 -8.84
CA PRO A 28 13.33 18.41 -10.19
C PRO A 28 14.55 17.90 -10.94
N ASN A 29 14.41 17.75 -12.27
CA ASN A 29 15.56 17.53 -13.15
C ASN A 29 16.01 18.87 -13.74
N ASN A 30 17.15 19.35 -13.32
CA ASN A 30 17.76 20.58 -13.83
C ASN A 30 18.75 20.30 -14.97
N GLY A 31 18.68 19.11 -15.59
CA GLY A 31 19.53 18.69 -16.69
C GLY A 31 20.70 17.78 -16.27
N ASP A 32 20.82 17.47 -14.98
CA ASP A 32 21.91 16.70 -14.37
C ASP A 32 21.50 15.28 -13.94
N LYS A 33 20.19 14.98 -13.91
CA LYS A 33 19.69 13.68 -13.46
C LYS A 33 19.33 12.77 -14.62
N ILE A 34 19.73 11.51 -14.50
CA ILE A 34 19.30 10.46 -15.42
C ILE A 34 17.84 10.14 -15.15
N GLU A 35 17.05 10.11 -16.21
CA GLU A 35 15.62 9.78 -16.19
C GLU A 35 15.36 8.52 -16.99
N LEU A 36 14.47 7.67 -16.46
CA LEU A 36 13.96 6.50 -17.15
C LEU A 36 12.47 6.65 -17.38
N ARG A 37 12.06 6.72 -18.64
CA ARG A 37 10.65 6.66 -19.02
C ARG A 37 10.25 5.22 -19.31
N TYR A 38 9.28 4.75 -18.55
CA TYR A 38 8.71 3.41 -18.70
C TYR A 38 7.18 3.52 -18.80
N TYR A 39 6.63 3.33 -20.00
CA TYR A 39 5.23 3.62 -20.33
C TYR A 39 4.83 5.04 -19.90
N ASN A 40 3.87 5.15 -18.96
CA ASN A 40 3.37 6.41 -18.42
C ASN A 40 4.05 6.81 -17.10
N LYS A 41 5.05 6.06 -16.66
CA LYS A 41 5.86 6.35 -15.47
C LYS A 41 7.15 7.03 -15.88
N LEU A 42 7.58 8.00 -15.09
CA LEU A 42 8.89 8.63 -15.21
C LEU A 42 9.62 8.45 -13.88
N PHE A 43 10.77 7.81 -13.92
CA PHE A 43 11.63 7.60 -12.77
C PHE A 43 12.89 8.45 -12.89
N ARG A 44 13.36 9.00 -11.79
CA ARG A 44 14.60 9.78 -11.66
C ARG A 44 15.44 9.27 -10.52
N VAL A 45 16.74 9.42 -10.61
CA VAL A 45 17.62 9.21 -9.46
C VAL A 45 17.19 10.12 -8.30
N GLY A 46 17.06 9.53 -7.10
CA GLY A 46 16.55 10.20 -5.91
C GLY A 46 15.04 10.12 -5.70
N ASP A 47 14.28 9.54 -6.64
CA ASP A 47 12.84 9.36 -6.46
C ASP A 47 12.52 8.37 -5.34
N LYS A 48 11.49 8.72 -4.57
CA LYS A 48 10.88 7.83 -3.59
C LYS A 48 9.93 6.87 -4.30
N VAL A 49 10.12 5.57 -4.10
CA VAL A 49 9.34 4.51 -4.74
C VAL A 49 8.81 3.49 -3.74
N ILE A 50 7.79 2.74 -4.13
CA ILE A 50 7.19 1.65 -3.36
C ILE A 50 7.19 0.38 -4.18
N GLN A 51 7.54 -0.73 -3.53
CA GLN A 51 7.42 -2.08 -4.08
C GLN A 51 5.95 -2.52 -4.12
N LEU A 52 5.53 -3.12 -5.23
CA LEU A 52 4.13 -3.51 -5.45
C LEU A 52 3.84 -4.98 -5.24
N ILE A 53 4.86 -5.84 -5.31
CA ILE A 53 4.75 -7.29 -5.15
C ILE A 53 5.79 -7.81 -4.16
N ASN A 54 5.54 -8.98 -3.58
CA ASN A 54 6.52 -9.63 -2.71
C ASN A 54 7.62 -10.27 -3.56
N ARG A 55 8.89 -10.04 -3.18
CA ARG A 55 10.08 -10.70 -3.70
C ARG A 55 10.96 -11.18 -2.56
N PRO A 56 10.56 -12.31 -1.91
CA PRO A 56 11.29 -12.84 -0.75
C PRO A 56 12.75 -13.18 -1.06
N GLU A 57 13.03 -13.57 -2.29
CA GLU A 57 14.39 -13.88 -2.79
C GLU A 57 15.31 -12.65 -2.81
N LYS A 58 14.75 -11.45 -2.84
CA LYS A 58 15.47 -10.17 -2.74
C LYS A 58 15.28 -9.49 -1.38
N ASN A 59 14.65 -10.17 -0.45
CA ASN A 59 14.31 -9.68 0.89
C ASN A 59 13.54 -8.35 0.87
N ILE A 60 12.57 -8.23 -0.07
CA ILE A 60 11.65 -7.10 -0.18
C ILE A 60 10.20 -7.57 -0.29
N MET A 61 9.31 -6.77 0.28
CA MET A 61 7.89 -7.08 0.36
C MET A 61 7.04 -5.98 -0.29
N ASN A 62 5.82 -6.34 -0.63
CA ASN A 62 4.83 -5.37 -1.10
C ASN A 62 4.57 -4.33 0.00
N GLY A 63 4.74 -3.06 -0.34
CA GLY A 63 4.61 -1.93 0.58
C GLY A 63 5.93 -1.34 1.07
N ASP A 64 7.07 -2.02 0.82
CA ASP A 64 8.38 -1.47 1.17
C ASP A 64 8.67 -0.22 0.35
N ILE A 65 9.20 0.79 1.02
CA ILE A 65 9.52 2.09 0.43
C ILE A 65 11.03 2.23 0.34
N GLY A 66 11.52 2.59 -0.84
CA GLY A 66 12.94 2.84 -1.11
C GLY A 66 13.16 4.11 -1.91
N TYR A 67 14.42 4.37 -2.22
CA TYR A 67 14.85 5.48 -3.05
C TYR A 67 15.67 4.99 -4.23
N ILE A 68 15.41 5.55 -5.42
CA ILE A 68 16.20 5.24 -6.61
C ILE A 68 17.61 5.79 -6.42
N LYS A 69 18.58 4.89 -6.35
CA LYS A 69 19.99 5.22 -6.16
C LYS A 69 20.67 5.52 -7.51
N GLU A 70 20.43 4.66 -8.48
CA GLU A 70 21.09 4.74 -9.78
C GLU A 70 20.16 4.29 -10.90
N ILE A 71 20.36 4.85 -12.10
CA ILE A 71 19.70 4.45 -13.33
C ILE A 71 20.79 4.30 -14.40
N PHE A 72 20.85 3.12 -15.01
CA PHE A 72 21.73 2.83 -16.13
C PHE A 72 20.89 2.58 -17.37
N THR A 73 21.17 3.31 -18.44
CA THR A 73 20.54 3.09 -19.74
C THR A 73 21.64 2.93 -20.77
N SER A 74 21.70 1.77 -21.40
CA SER A 74 22.55 1.48 -22.57
C SER A 74 21.65 1.06 -23.74
N GLU A 75 22.21 0.94 -24.96
CA GLU A 75 21.43 0.58 -26.15
C GLU A 75 20.66 -0.72 -26.00
N ASP A 76 21.17 -1.69 -25.23
CA ASP A 76 20.58 -3.02 -25.08
C ASP A 76 19.99 -3.30 -23.68
N LYS A 77 20.22 -2.46 -22.68
CA LYS A 77 19.83 -2.77 -21.29
C LYS A 77 19.51 -1.52 -20.49
N THR A 78 18.37 -1.55 -19.85
CA THR A 78 17.98 -0.58 -18.83
C THR A 78 17.99 -1.25 -17.46
N LYS A 79 18.68 -0.64 -16.50
CA LYS A 79 18.75 -1.09 -15.11
C LYS A 79 18.48 0.08 -14.18
N LEU A 80 17.78 -0.20 -13.09
CA LEU A 80 17.47 0.74 -12.04
C LEU A 80 17.77 0.10 -10.69
N ILE A 81 18.53 0.78 -9.85
CA ILE A 81 18.87 0.31 -8.50
C ILE A 81 18.06 1.12 -7.49
N VAL A 82 17.34 0.43 -6.61
CA VAL A 82 16.60 1.01 -5.51
C VAL A 82 17.21 0.56 -4.19
N ASP A 83 17.44 1.51 -3.30
CA ASP A 83 17.85 1.24 -1.92
C ASP A 83 16.61 1.20 -1.01
N PHE A 84 16.35 0.02 -0.43
CA PHE A 84 15.33 -0.23 0.59
C PHE A 84 16.03 -0.41 1.96
N ASP A 85 16.29 0.70 2.68
CA ASP A 85 16.93 0.70 4.00
C ASP A 85 18.24 -0.13 4.05
N ASN A 86 19.19 0.19 3.15
CA ASN A 86 20.48 -0.50 2.91
C ASN A 86 20.37 -1.88 2.22
N ASN A 87 19.20 -2.23 1.69
CA ASN A 87 19.03 -3.37 0.81
C ASN A 87 18.91 -2.88 -0.64
N GLU A 88 20.00 -2.95 -1.41
CA GLU A 88 20.03 -2.52 -2.80
C GLU A 88 19.45 -3.59 -3.72
N VAL A 89 18.43 -3.24 -4.46
CA VAL A 89 17.72 -4.14 -5.35
C VAL A 89 17.77 -3.64 -6.79
N GLU A 90 18.25 -4.50 -7.68
CA GLU A 90 18.31 -4.24 -9.12
C GLU A 90 16.97 -4.60 -9.79
N TYR A 91 16.51 -3.69 -10.67
CA TYR A 91 15.34 -3.83 -11.53
C TYR A 91 15.77 -3.73 -12.99
N ASP A 92 15.25 -4.60 -13.83
CA ASP A 92 15.35 -4.56 -15.29
C ASP A 92 13.99 -4.21 -15.91
N GLU A 93 13.93 -4.14 -17.23
CA GLU A 93 12.70 -3.79 -17.95
C GLU A 93 11.52 -4.72 -17.65
N ASN A 94 11.78 -5.99 -17.31
CA ASN A 94 10.72 -6.98 -17.05
C ASN A 94 10.07 -6.80 -15.69
N ASN A 95 10.70 -6.07 -14.77
CA ASN A 95 10.24 -5.93 -13.39
C ASN A 95 10.07 -4.47 -12.91
N LEU A 96 10.21 -3.48 -13.81
CA LEU A 96 9.91 -2.07 -13.50
C LEU A 96 8.44 -1.83 -13.17
N ASP A 97 7.52 -2.70 -13.60
CA ASP A 97 6.12 -2.63 -13.22
C ASP A 97 5.87 -2.85 -11.73
N ASP A 98 6.81 -3.52 -11.05
CA ASP A 98 6.77 -3.73 -9.61
C ASP A 98 6.99 -2.45 -8.79
N LEU A 99 7.42 -1.37 -9.44
CA LEU A 99 7.70 -0.09 -8.81
C LEU A 99 6.66 0.98 -9.16
N GLN A 100 6.40 1.85 -8.18
CA GLN A 100 5.59 3.05 -8.35
C GLN A 100 6.18 4.20 -7.54
N LEU A 101 6.02 5.45 -8.01
CA LEU A 101 6.36 6.63 -7.20
C LEU A 101 5.59 6.61 -5.87
N ALA A 102 6.24 7.00 -4.79
CA ALA A 102 5.72 6.87 -3.43
C ALA A 102 5.78 8.18 -2.61
N TYR A 103 5.85 9.33 -3.24
CA TYR A 103 5.65 10.61 -2.53
C TYR A 103 4.25 10.64 -1.90
N CYS A 104 3.26 10.17 -2.65
CA CYS A 104 1.91 9.90 -2.18
C CYS A 104 1.54 8.44 -2.45
N ILE A 105 1.00 7.74 -1.45
CA ILE A 105 0.52 6.35 -1.58
C ILE A 105 -0.94 6.24 -1.18
N SER A 106 -1.59 5.13 -1.56
CA SER A 106 -2.96 4.90 -1.12
C SER A 106 -3.02 4.53 0.37
N ILE A 107 -4.12 4.92 1.02
CA ILE A 107 -4.36 4.56 2.42
C ILE A 107 -4.31 3.03 2.62
N HIS A 108 -4.75 2.25 1.62
CA HIS A 108 -4.68 0.79 1.71
C HIS A 108 -3.24 0.26 1.66
N LYS A 109 -2.37 0.86 0.84
CA LYS A 109 -0.96 0.47 0.78
C LYS A 109 -0.15 0.89 2.01
N SER A 110 -0.66 1.83 2.81
CA SER A 110 -0.05 2.21 4.08
C SER A 110 -0.41 1.28 5.25
N GLN A 111 -1.28 0.28 5.03
CA GLN A 111 -1.63 -0.69 6.06
C GLN A 111 -0.40 -1.51 6.47
N GLY A 112 -0.16 -1.63 7.76
CA GLY A 112 1.04 -2.28 8.32
C GLY A 112 2.24 -1.34 8.51
N SER A 113 2.29 -0.21 7.79
CA SER A 113 3.37 0.76 7.93
C SER A 113 2.96 1.91 8.86
N GLU A 114 3.95 2.57 9.47
CA GLU A 114 3.76 3.75 10.30
C GLU A 114 4.78 4.83 9.93
N PHE A 115 4.36 6.10 10.01
CA PHE A 115 5.19 7.24 9.62
C PHE A 115 5.22 8.29 10.73
N ASP A 116 6.33 9.01 10.88
CA ASP A 116 6.40 10.08 11.88
C ASP A 116 5.31 11.14 11.66
N ILE A 117 5.19 11.59 10.41
CA ILE A 117 4.21 12.60 10.00
C ILE A 117 3.41 12.06 8.82
N VAL A 118 2.10 12.12 8.93
CA VAL A 118 1.19 11.79 7.84
C VAL A 118 0.47 13.05 7.37
N VAL A 119 0.45 13.25 6.06
CA VAL A 119 -0.37 14.27 5.39
C VAL A 119 -1.49 13.55 4.66
N LEU A 120 -2.72 13.64 5.17
CA LEU A 120 -3.90 13.00 4.59
C LEU A 120 -4.64 13.98 3.68
N ILE A 121 -4.78 13.64 2.41
CA ILE A 121 -5.53 14.43 1.44
C ILE A 121 -6.97 13.92 1.37
N LEU A 122 -7.94 14.81 1.62
CA LEU A 122 -9.37 14.52 1.52
C LEU A 122 -10.04 15.50 0.55
N SER A 123 -10.74 14.99 -0.44
CA SER A 123 -11.51 15.76 -1.40
C SER A 123 -12.90 15.16 -1.62
N LYS A 124 -13.88 15.98 -1.94
CA LYS A 124 -15.23 15.53 -2.36
C LYS A 124 -15.19 14.60 -3.56
N SER A 125 -14.17 14.71 -4.42
CA SER A 125 -13.95 13.80 -5.54
C SER A 125 -13.72 12.34 -5.13
N TYR A 126 -13.41 12.10 -3.86
CA TYR A 126 -13.24 10.76 -3.29
C TYR A 126 -14.50 10.18 -2.63
N SER A 127 -15.67 10.79 -2.82
CA SER A 127 -16.91 10.50 -2.09
C SER A 127 -17.23 9.01 -1.94
N ILE A 128 -16.98 8.20 -2.99
CA ILE A 128 -17.22 6.75 -3.00
C ILE A 128 -16.35 6.03 -1.96
N MET A 129 -15.13 6.52 -1.72
CA MET A 129 -14.17 5.91 -0.80
C MET A 129 -14.23 6.49 0.61
N LEU A 130 -14.87 7.66 0.80
CA LEU A 130 -14.93 8.34 2.09
C LEU A 130 -15.81 7.56 3.08
N ARG A 131 -15.15 6.82 3.97
CA ARG A 131 -15.79 6.01 5.02
C ARG A 131 -15.01 6.13 6.32
N LYS A 132 -15.68 5.99 7.45
CA LYS A 132 -15.08 6.06 8.79
C LYS A 132 -13.89 5.10 8.94
N LYS A 133 -14.00 3.87 8.43
CA LYS A 133 -12.91 2.88 8.46
C LYS A 133 -11.67 3.33 7.68
N LEU A 134 -11.85 3.97 6.52
CA LEU A 134 -10.74 4.49 5.73
C LEU A 134 -10.02 5.61 6.46
N LEU A 135 -10.79 6.57 7.01
CA LEU A 135 -10.25 7.67 7.81
C LEU A 135 -9.48 7.13 9.02
N TYR A 136 -10.06 6.17 9.75
CA TYR A 136 -9.38 5.53 10.87
C TYR A 136 -8.05 4.89 10.46
N THR A 137 -8.03 4.13 9.36
CA THR A 137 -6.80 3.52 8.86
C THR A 137 -5.73 4.58 8.57
N ALA A 138 -6.09 5.69 7.95
CA ALA A 138 -5.14 6.76 7.62
C ALA A 138 -4.59 7.46 8.87
N VAL A 139 -5.47 7.79 9.81
CA VAL A 139 -5.11 8.49 11.07
C VAL A 139 -4.14 7.65 11.90
N THR A 140 -4.38 6.35 12.00
CA THR A 140 -3.53 5.43 12.77
C THR A 140 -2.17 5.15 12.15
N ARG A 141 -1.86 5.70 10.97
CA ARG A 141 -0.51 5.62 10.36
C ARG A 141 0.45 6.68 10.91
N ALA A 142 -0.05 7.72 11.57
CA ALA A 142 0.77 8.80 12.10
C ALA A 142 1.27 8.48 13.51
N LYS A 143 2.61 8.54 13.72
CA LYS A 143 3.25 8.39 15.04
C LYS A 143 3.30 9.68 15.83
N LYS A 144 3.67 10.80 15.18
CA LYS A 144 3.95 12.08 15.85
C LYS A 144 2.96 13.17 15.49
N ALA A 145 2.65 13.29 14.17
CA ALA A 145 1.77 14.35 13.70
C ALA A 145 0.91 13.90 12.52
N LEU A 146 -0.32 14.39 12.47
CA LEU A 146 -1.25 14.23 11.37
C LEU A 146 -1.68 15.60 10.87
N VAL A 147 -1.55 15.83 9.56
CA VAL A 147 -2.07 17.00 8.87
C VAL A 147 -3.15 16.52 7.90
N ILE A 148 -4.35 17.10 7.98
CA ILE A 148 -5.43 16.81 7.04
C ILE A 148 -5.60 18.01 6.13
N LEU A 149 -5.41 17.80 4.82
CA LEU A 149 -5.55 18.81 3.77
C LEU A 149 -6.76 18.50 2.90
N GLY A 150 -7.56 19.52 2.61
CA GLY A 150 -8.64 19.42 1.64
C GLY A 150 -10.00 19.90 2.15
N ASP A 151 -11.07 19.29 1.66
CA ASP A 151 -12.44 19.73 1.91
C ASP A 151 -12.95 19.31 3.29
N TYR A 152 -13.35 20.26 4.10
CA TYR A 152 -13.99 19.98 5.42
C TYR A 152 -15.25 19.11 5.28
N GLU A 153 -16.04 19.32 4.23
CA GLU A 153 -17.22 18.50 3.95
C GLU A 153 -16.87 17.05 3.59
N ALA A 154 -15.73 16.83 2.91
CA ALA A 154 -15.22 15.47 2.68
C ALA A 154 -14.84 14.77 3.99
N TYR A 155 -14.27 15.49 4.94
CA TYR A 155 -13.96 14.99 6.28
C TYR A 155 -15.24 14.62 7.04
N LYS A 156 -16.25 15.50 7.07
CA LYS A 156 -17.56 15.22 7.68
C LYS A 156 -18.23 13.99 7.06
N LEU A 157 -18.20 13.90 5.71
CA LEU A 157 -18.74 12.75 4.98
C LEU A 157 -18.04 11.45 5.40
N ALA A 158 -16.71 11.47 5.50
CA ALA A 158 -15.94 10.32 5.92
C ALA A 158 -16.31 9.86 7.35
N LEU A 159 -16.51 10.80 8.27
CA LEU A 159 -16.91 10.50 9.66
C LEU A 159 -18.33 9.93 9.76
N SER A 160 -19.27 10.49 9.02
CA SER A 160 -20.68 10.10 9.07
C SER A 160 -20.98 8.80 8.33
N ASN A 161 -20.13 8.45 7.33
CA ASN A 161 -20.35 7.27 6.50
C ASN A 161 -19.85 6.00 7.19
N THR A 162 -20.76 5.37 7.92
CA THR A 162 -20.56 4.09 8.64
C THR A 162 -20.98 2.88 7.82
N ARG A 163 -21.35 3.07 6.54
CA ARG A 163 -21.82 1.97 5.69
C ARG A 163 -20.78 0.85 5.63
N GLU A 164 -21.11 -0.25 6.28
CA GLU A 164 -20.40 -1.50 6.12
C GLU A 164 -20.95 -2.24 4.90
N THR A 165 -20.07 -2.64 4.02
CA THR A 165 -20.45 -3.65 3.02
C THR A 165 -20.66 -4.95 3.81
N LYS A 166 -21.90 -5.34 4.06
CA LYS A 166 -22.20 -6.66 4.60
C LYS A 166 -21.58 -7.67 3.64
N ARG A 167 -20.50 -8.29 4.06
CA ARG A 167 -19.90 -9.37 3.27
C ARG A 167 -20.90 -10.49 3.23
N LYS A 168 -21.41 -10.82 2.04
CA LYS A 168 -22.18 -12.03 1.81
C LYS A 168 -21.18 -13.19 1.80
N THR A 169 -21.16 -13.96 2.86
CA THR A 169 -20.30 -15.15 2.98
C THR A 169 -21.18 -16.29 3.46
N THR A 170 -20.98 -17.46 2.89
CA THR A 170 -21.61 -18.71 3.29
C THR A 170 -20.95 -19.35 4.51
N LEU A 171 -19.87 -18.73 5.05
CA LEU A 171 -19.11 -19.28 6.17
C LEU A 171 -20.00 -19.58 7.38
N GLY A 172 -20.92 -18.62 7.73
CA GLY A 172 -21.85 -18.82 8.84
C GLY A 172 -22.79 -20.02 8.64
N GLU A 173 -23.30 -20.19 7.40
CA GLU A 173 -24.15 -21.35 7.04
C GLU A 173 -23.33 -22.65 7.04
N PHE A 174 -22.07 -22.59 6.59
CA PHE A 174 -21.17 -23.74 6.57
C PHE A 174 -20.85 -24.20 7.98
N LEU A 175 -20.54 -23.27 8.89
CA LEU A 175 -20.26 -23.56 10.28
C LEU A 175 -21.47 -24.14 11.04
N GLN A 176 -22.69 -23.70 10.70
CA GLN A 176 -23.92 -24.25 11.26
C GLN A 176 -24.23 -25.68 10.76
N LYS A 177 -23.85 -26.00 9.53
CA LYS A 177 -24.06 -27.32 8.90
C LYS A 177 -22.94 -28.32 9.25
N THR A 178 -21.83 -27.87 9.83
CA THR A 178 -20.72 -28.75 10.19
C THR A 178 -21.13 -29.58 11.41
N PRO A 179 -21.00 -30.91 11.36
CA PRO A 179 -21.35 -31.78 12.47
C PRO A 179 -20.52 -31.44 13.72
N GLU A 180 -21.09 -31.66 14.91
CA GLU A 180 -20.45 -31.34 16.20
C GLU A 180 -19.06 -31.95 16.37
N LYS A 181 -18.72 -32.97 15.59
CA LYS A 181 -17.38 -33.59 15.51
C LYS A 181 -16.83 -33.41 14.10
N ALA A 182 -16.06 -32.35 13.87
CA ALA A 182 -15.36 -32.15 12.62
C ALA A 182 -13.88 -32.51 12.77
N TYR A 183 -13.32 -33.15 11.76
CA TYR A 183 -11.88 -33.35 11.62
C TYR A 183 -11.36 -32.39 10.58
N ILE A 184 -10.47 -31.49 10.98
CA ILE A 184 -9.75 -30.62 10.03
C ILE A 184 -8.39 -31.29 9.76
N LYS A 185 -8.12 -31.62 8.49
CA LYS A 185 -6.84 -32.16 8.06
C LYS A 185 -6.02 -30.99 7.50
N ILE A 186 -4.98 -30.61 8.20
CA ILE A 186 -3.99 -29.62 7.76
C ILE A 186 -2.64 -30.35 7.77
N ASP A 187 -1.99 -30.47 6.61
CA ASP A 187 -0.63 -30.99 6.43
C ASP A 187 -0.30 -32.25 7.28
N ASN A 188 -1.06 -33.32 7.11
CA ASN A 188 -0.91 -34.58 7.84
C ASN A 188 -1.25 -34.54 9.34
N PHE A 189 -1.64 -33.44 9.93
CA PHE A 189 -2.16 -33.37 11.30
C PHE A 189 -3.68 -33.47 11.31
N LYS A 190 -4.22 -34.36 12.16
CA LYS A 190 -5.66 -34.45 12.41
C LYS A 190 -5.96 -33.82 13.76
N PHE A 191 -6.67 -32.71 13.76
CA PHE A 191 -7.19 -32.10 14.99
C PHE A 191 -8.64 -32.54 15.20
N LYS A 192 -8.96 -32.99 16.41
CA LYS A 192 -10.33 -33.32 16.81
C LYS A 192 -10.88 -32.20 17.68
N TYR A 193 -11.93 -31.55 17.20
CA TYR A 193 -12.62 -30.52 17.97
C TYR A 193 -14.01 -31.02 18.37
N GLN A 194 -14.41 -30.75 19.62
CA GLN A 194 -15.73 -31.11 20.09
C GLN A 194 -16.80 -30.10 19.60
N LYS A 195 -16.43 -28.81 19.50
CA LYS A 195 -17.27 -27.73 18.95
C LYS A 195 -16.42 -26.75 18.21
N VAL A 196 -16.96 -26.19 17.11
CA VAL A 196 -16.24 -25.19 16.28
C VAL A 196 -15.87 -23.93 17.09
N LYS A 197 -16.69 -23.53 18.07
CA LYS A 197 -16.42 -22.41 18.96
C LYS A 197 -15.20 -22.58 19.86
N ASP A 198 -14.69 -23.81 19.99
CA ASP A 198 -13.52 -24.12 20.80
C ASP A 198 -12.21 -23.92 20.01
N ILE A 199 -12.30 -23.60 18.69
CA ILE A 199 -11.15 -23.34 17.84
C ILE A 199 -10.71 -21.90 18.05
N THR A 200 -9.52 -21.70 18.59
CA THR A 200 -8.88 -20.38 18.70
C THR A 200 -7.68 -20.29 17.76
N PRO A 201 -7.25 -19.07 17.37
CA PRO A 201 -6.06 -18.88 16.53
C PRO A 201 -4.81 -19.55 17.08
N TYR A 202 -4.70 -19.71 18.40
CA TYR A 202 -3.55 -20.36 19.07
C TYR A 202 -3.43 -21.86 18.78
N HIS A 203 -4.48 -22.51 18.31
CA HIS A 203 -4.44 -23.93 17.92
C HIS A 203 -3.63 -24.18 16.63
N PHE A 204 -3.36 -23.12 15.86
CA PHE A 204 -2.60 -23.16 14.60
C PHE A 204 -1.13 -22.71 14.75
N LEU A 205 -0.71 -22.36 15.98
CA LEU A 205 0.65 -21.84 16.26
C LEU A 205 1.59 -22.86 16.91
N LYS A 206 1.29 -24.14 16.81
CA LYS A 206 2.18 -25.23 17.30
C LYS A 206 2.73 -26.04 16.16
#